data_65ff2acb821c2a507db9ff59e6bfab4f
#
_entry.id   65ff2acb821c2a507db9ff59e6bfab4f
#
_cell.length_a   1.000
_cell.length_b   1.000
_cell.length_c   1.000
_cell.angle_alpha   90.00
_cell.angle_beta   90.00
_cell.angle_gamma   90.00
#
_symmetry.space_group_name_H-M   'P 1'
#
loop_
_entity.id
_entity.type
_entity.pdbx_description
1 polymer ?
#
loop_
_entity_poly.entity_id
_entity_poly.type
_entity_poly.pdbx_seq_one_letter_code
_entity_poly.pdbx_strand_id
1 'polypeptide(L)'
;MFRSILCLFVFSLYLVTPSSSANVQKRAVAPIAASNPLQALQALPSKPSINDVIDRAHELLGTPYKWGGSTVEQGFDCSSFLVYLFKTQANIRIPRTTAAMHRSDAMTIKRHALKPGDAVFFKGNGRGQVSHVGLYIGEGKFIHSPRTGKTVRIDSLSNRYWSKNYTTAKRFHSAG
;
A
#
# COMPACT_ATOMS: atom_id res chain seq x y z
N MET A 1 -13.16 68.64 6.84
CA MET A 1 -13.92 68.71 8.10
C MET A 1 -13.40 67.61 9.03
N PHE A 2 -12.68 68.06 10.03
CA PHE A 2 -12.04 67.23 11.11
C PHE A 2 -13.09 66.77 12.09
N ARG A 3 -13.08 65.50 12.47
CA ARG A 3 -13.62 65.06 13.76
C ARG A 3 -12.77 63.98 14.35
N SER A 4 -11.87 64.42 15.27
CA SER A 4 -11.15 63.57 16.21
C SER A 4 -12.14 63.00 17.22
N ILE A 5 -12.04 61.72 17.50
CA ILE A 5 -12.66 61.07 18.67
C ILE A 5 -11.52 60.45 19.49
N LEU A 6 -11.36 61.08 20.68
CA LEU A 6 -10.43 60.70 21.74
C LEU A 6 -11.11 59.53 22.53
N CYS A 7 -10.52 58.36 22.59
CA CYS A 7 -10.93 57.31 23.50
C CYS A 7 -9.90 57.12 24.61
N LEU A 8 -10.42 57.35 25.83
CA LEU A 8 -9.75 57.24 27.11
C LEU A 8 -9.28 55.83 27.42
N PHE A 9 -8.01 55.70 27.80
CA PHE A 9 -7.47 54.49 28.41
C PHE A 9 -7.87 54.41 29.89
N VAL A 10 -8.60 53.34 30.24
CA VAL A 10 -8.84 52.95 31.63
C VAL A 10 -7.84 51.83 31.96
N PHE A 11 -6.83 52.18 32.75
CA PHE A 11 -5.90 51.23 33.36
C PHE A 11 -6.60 50.52 34.51
N SER A 12 -6.92 49.25 34.38
CA SER A 12 -7.36 48.41 35.50
C SER A 12 -6.17 47.59 36.00
N LEU A 13 -5.71 47.94 37.19
CA LEU A 13 -4.60 47.32 37.92
C LEU A 13 -5.14 46.04 38.59
N TYR A 14 -4.87 44.84 38.03
CA TYR A 14 -5.13 43.58 38.73
C TYR A 14 -3.92 43.12 39.49
N LEU A 15 -4.07 43.11 40.81
CA LEU A 15 -3.10 42.54 41.77
C LEU A 15 -2.96 41.02 41.55
N VAL A 16 -1.78 40.56 41.21
CA VAL A 16 -1.44 39.14 41.13
C VAL A 16 -1.02 38.68 42.53
N THR A 17 -1.79 37.76 43.11
CA THR A 17 -1.38 37.01 44.30
C THR A 17 -0.73 35.70 43.86
N PRO A 18 0.43 35.32 44.35
CA PRO A 18 1.02 34.03 44.10
C PRO A 18 0.45 33.01 45.09
N SER A 19 -0.31 32.05 44.62
CA SER A 19 -0.63 30.81 45.35
C SER A 19 0.30 29.70 44.90
N SER A 20 1.31 29.45 45.65
CA SER A 20 2.17 28.30 45.60
C SER A 20 1.39 27.08 46.18
N SER A 21 1.21 26.06 45.38
CA SER A 21 0.94 24.70 45.87
C SER A 21 1.50 23.70 44.87
N ALA A 22 2.74 23.29 45.10
CA ALA A 22 3.34 22.17 44.43
C ALA A 22 2.65 20.88 44.86
N ASN A 23 1.69 20.40 44.07
CA ASN A 23 1.15 19.06 44.20
C ASN A 23 2.04 18.11 43.42
N VAL A 24 3.05 17.55 44.10
CA VAL A 24 3.86 16.44 43.56
C VAL A 24 2.98 15.17 43.58
N GLN A 25 2.24 15.00 42.52
CA GLN A 25 1.46 13.76 42.28
C GLN A 25 2.46 12.66 41.94
N LYS A 26 2.78 11.82 42.94
CA LYS A 26 3.45 10.56 42.73
C LYS A 26 2.66 9.76 41.68
N ARG A 27 3.11 9.76 40.43
CA ARG A 27 2.65 8.80 39.44
C ARG A 27 3.01 7.42 39.99
N ALA A 28 2.00 6.73 40.48
CA ALA A 28 2.08 5.29 40.74
C ALA A 28 2.45 4.63 39.40
N VAL A 29 3.63 4.09 39.32
CA VAL A 29 4.04 3.19 38.24
C VAL A 29 3.13 1.98 38.40
N ALA A 30 2.15 1.85 37.52
CA ALA A 30 1.33 0.65 37.43
C ALA A 30 2.29 -0.55 37.25
N PRO A 31 2.08 -1.68 37.95
CA PRO A 31 2.91 -2.86 37.77
C PRO A 31 2.76 -3.26 36.28
N ILE A 32 3.90 -3.40 35.59
CA ILE A 32 3.99 -4.00 34.28
C ILE A 32 3.44 -5.41 34.46
N ALA A 33 2.19 -5.62 34.04
CA ALA A 33 1.60 -6.94 34.01
C ALA A 33 2.55 -7.84 33.20
N ALA A 34 3.07 -8.86 33.83
CA ALA A 34 3.97 -9.84 33.22
C ALA A 34 3.25 -10.38 31.97
N SER A 35 3.60 -9.85 30.80
CA SER A 35 3.12 -10.34 29.53
C SER A 35 3.58 -11.80 29.42
N ASN A 36 2.60 -12.70 29.27
CA ASN A 36 2.80 -14.12 29.08
C ASN A 36 3.90 -14.32 28.01
N PRO A 37 4.98 -15.10 28.30
CA PRO A 37 6.06 -15.35 27.34
C PRO A 37 5.55 -15.84 25.97
N LEU A 38 4.40 -16.52 25.92
CA LEU A 38 3.73 -16.92 24.69
C LEU A 38 3.18 -15.72 23.88
N GLN A 39 2.72 -14.65 24.55
CA GLN A 39 2.28 -13.42 23.86
C GLN A 39 3.47 -12.61 23.33
N ALA A 40 4.61 -12.62 24.03
CA ALA A 40 5.83 -11.99 23.55
C ALA A 40 6.42 -12.70 22.31
N LEU A 41 6.26 -14.03 22.22
CA LEU A 41 6.68 -14.80 21.05
C LEU A 41 5.81 -14.52 19.80
N GLN A 42 4.53 -14.18 19.98
CA GLN A 42 3.60 -13.79 18.91
C GLN A 42 3.81 -12.34 18.44
N ALA A 43 4.53 -11.53 19.20
CA ALA A 43 4.84 -10.13 18.87
C ALA A 43 6.15 -9.98 18.06
N LEU A 44 6.88 -11.05 17.75
CA LEU A 44 8.01 -10.98 16.84
C LEU A 44 7.49 -10.67 15.44
N PRO A 45 8.09 -9.68 14.73
CA PRO A 45 7.69 -9.39 13.36
C PRO A 45 7.87 -10.67 12.53
N SER A 46 6.77 -11.19 12.00
CA SER A 46 6.78 -12.33 11.12
C SER A 46 7.69 -12.03 9.92
N LYS A 47 8.44 -13.04 9.46
CA LYS A 47 9.23 -12.90 8.24
C LYS A 47 8.29 -12.42 7.11
N PRO A 48 8.68 -11.36 6.35
CA PRO A 48 7.88 -10.87 5.24
C PRO A 48 7.44 -12.00 4.32
N SER A 49 6.15 -12.10 4.04
CA SER A 49 5.55 -13.21 3.30
C SER A 49 4.81 -12.73 2.05
N ILE A 50 4.53 -13.64 1.14
CA ILE A 50 3.71 -13.33 -0.03
C ILE A 50 2.25 -13.06 0.37
N ASN A 51 1.79 -13.58 1.49
CA ASN A 51 0.46 -13.28 2.01
C ASN A 51 0.34 -11.80 2.38
N ASP A 52 1.37 -11.19 3.01
CA ASP A 52 1.38 -9.76 3.32
C ASP A 52 1.25 -8.91 2.06
N VAL A 53 1.87 -9.35 0.94
CA VAL A 53 1.74 -8.70 -0.38
C VAL A 53 0.30 -8.73 -0.87
N ILE A 54 -0.38 -9.87 -0.71
CA ILE A 54 -1.77 -10.07 -1.14
C ILE A 54 -2.72 -9.28 -0.26
N ASP A 55 -2.55 -9.32 1.06
CA ASP A 55 -3.37 -8.60 2.03
C ASP A 55 -3.27 -7.10 1.78
N ARG A 56 -2.06 -6.59 1.58
CA ARG A 56 -1.85 -5.18 1.23
C ARG A 56 -2.49 -4.81 -0.11
N ALA A 57 -2.47 -5.69 -1.09
CA ALA A 57 -3.15 -5.46 -2.36
C ALA A 57 -4.67 -5.32 -2.18
N HIS A 58 -5.28 -6.11 -1.29
CA HIS A 58 -6.69 -6.00 -0.93
C HIS A 58 -7.02 -4.68 -0.23
N GLU A 59 -6.18 -4.23 0.71
CA GLU A 59 -6.36 -2.94 1.40
C GLU A 59 -6.32 -1.75 0.44
N LEU A 60 -5.61 -1.87 -0.68
CA LEU A 60 -5.46 -0.82 -1.68
C LEU A 60 -6.54 -0.82 -2.77
N LEU A 61 -7.56 -1.69 -2.67
CA LEU A 61 -8.72 -1.63 -3.57
C LEU A 61 -9.36 -0.25 -3.52
N GLY A 62 -9.73 0.29 -4.68
CA GLY A 62 -10.29 1.63 -4.79
C GLY A 62 -9.25 2.75 -4.98
N THR A 63 -7.95 2.49 -4.77
CA THR A 63 -6.89 3.49 -5.03
C THR A 63 -6.91 3.93 -6.50
N PRO A 64 -6.88 5.23 -6.81
CA PRO A 64 -6.95 5.72 -8.18
C PRO A 64 -5.79 5.25 -9.06
N TYR A 65 -6.07 5.00 -10.34
CA TYR A 65 -5.01 4.85 -11.33
C TYR A 65 -4.34 6.20 -11.60
N LYS A 66 -3.01 6.20 -11.59
CA LYS A 66 -2.19 7.35 -12.00
C LYS A 66 -1.01 6.88 -12.82
N TRP A 67 -0.89 7.34 -14.05
CA TRP A 67 0.28 7.07 -14.89
C TRP A 67 1.57 7.59 -14.23
N GLY A 68 2.54 6.68 -14.01
CA GLY A 68 3.79 6.99 -13.32
C GLY A 68 3.67 7.20 -11.80
N GLY A 69 2.46 7.21 -11.24
CA GLY A 69 2.24 7.26 -9.81
C GLY A 69 2.78 6.00 -9.12
N SER A 70 3.27 6.14 -7.90
CA SER A 70 3.97 5.06 -7.18
C SER A 70 3.78 5.07 -5.67
N THR A 71 2.85 5.88 -5.17
CA THR A 71 2.48 5.94 -3.74
C THR A 71 0.96 5.85 -3.59
N VAL A 72 0.50 5.58 -2.36
CA VAL A 72 -0.93 5.49 -2.05
C VAL A 72 -1.64 6.81 -2.31
N GLU A 73 -0.99 7.92 -1.97
CA GLU A 73 -1.54 9.27 -2.10
C GLU A 73 -1.64 9.72 -3.56
N GLN A 74 -0.67 9.33 -4.40
CA GLN A 74 -0.65 9.68 -5.82
C GLN A 74 -1.53 8.76 -6.66
N GLY A 75 -1.74 7.53 -6.20
CA GLY A 75 -2.24 6.42 -6.99
C GLY A 75 -1.13 5.66 -7.70
N PHE A 76 -1.50 4.62 -8.45
CA PHE A 76 -0.57 3.68 -9.08
C PHE A 76 -0.87 3.48 -10.56
N ASP A 77 0.19 3.27 -11.38
CA ASP A 77 0.06 2.51 -12.63
C ASP A 77 0.15 1.00 -12.35
N CYS A 78 -0.08 0.16 -13.37
CA CYS A 78 -0.12 -1.29 -13.21
C CYS A 78 1.20 -1.87 -12.67
N SER A 79 2.34 -1.40 -13.14
CA SER A 79 3.66 -1.90 -12.74
C SER A 79 4.12 -1.31 -11.40
N SER A 80 3.86 -0.02 -11.15
CA SER A 80 4.20 0.61 -9.88
C SER A 80 3.44 0.01 -8.71
N PHE A 81 2.20 -0.40 -8.92
CA PHE A 81 1.41 -1.11 -7.92
C PHE A 81 2.13 -2.38 -7.43
N LEU A 82 2.59 -3.23 -8.36
CA LEU A 82 3.35 -4.43 -8.00
C LEU A 82 4.68 -4.08 -7.33
N VAL A 83 5.43 -3.11 -7.87
CA VAL A 83 6.70 -2.66 -7.27
C VAL A 83 6.51 -2.21 -5.83
N TYR A 84 5.48 -1.40 -5.58
CA TYR A 84 5.14 -0.95 -4.23
C TYR A 84 4.86 -2.13 -3.30
N LEU A 85 3.98 -3.04 -3.68
CA LEU A 85 3.59 -4.20 -2.89
C LEU A 85 4.79 -5.09 -2.53
N PHE A 86 5.53 -5.55 -3.53
CA PHE A 86 6.67 -6.45 -3.32
C PHE A 86 7.78 -5.80 -2.49
N LYS A 87 8.06 -4.51 -2.73
CA LYS A 87 9.09 -3.79 -1.98
C LYS A 87 8.69 -3.59 -0.51
N THR A 88 7.46 -3.14 -0.25
CA THR A 88 7.04 -2.74 1.11
C THR A 88 6.65 -3.91 1.99
N GLN A 89 6.07 -4.97 1.41
CA GLN A 89 5.55 -6.09 2.19
C GLN A 89 6.49 -7.29 2.24
N ALA A 90 7.27 -7.53 1.19
CA ALA A 90 8.15 -8.69 1.12
C ALA A 90 9.65 -8.34 1.03
N ASN A 91 10.01 -7.05 0.97
CA ASN A 91 11.37 -6.56 0.72
C ASN A 91 11.98 -7.14 -0.59
N ILE A 92 11.14 -7.44 -1.57
CA ILE A 92 11.54 -7.95 -2.88
C ILE A 92 11.58 -6.79 -3.88
N ARG A 93 12.71 -6.62 -4.55
CA ARG A 93 12.88 -5.65 -5.64
C ARG A 93 12.59 -6.33 -6.97
N ILE A 94 11.56 -5.81 -7.67
CA ILE A 94 11.20 -6.26 -9.02
C ILE A 94 11.43 -5.12 -10.02
N PRO A 95 11.59 -5.41 -11.32
CA PRO A 95 11.80 -4.38 -12.35
C PRO A 95 10.66 -3.36 -12.38
N ARG A 96 10.98 -2.07 -12.66
CA ARG A 96 10.00 -0.95 -12.54
C ARG A 96 8.88 -0.99 -13.58
N THR A 97 9.13 -1.51 -14.77
CA THR A 97 8.14 -1.46 -15.86
C THR A 97 7.61 -2.84 -16.22
N THR A 98 6.35 -2.90 -16.69
CA THR A 98 5.73 -4.15 -17.15
C THR A 98 6.59 -4.89 -18.15
N ALA A 99 7.19 -4.18 -19.12
CA ALA A 99 8.05 -4.78 -20.12
C ALA A 99 9.35 -5.36 -19.52
N ALA A 100 9.96 -4.68 -18.55
CA ALA A 100 11.15 -5.17 -17.87
C ALA A 100 10.83 -6.36 -16.96
N MET A 101 9.71 -6.33 -16.25
CA MET A 101 9.22 -7.48 -15.47
C MET A 101 9.01 -8.71 -16.35
N HIS A 102 8.37 -8.54 -17.51
CA HIS A 102 8.10 -9.62 -18.44
C HIS A 102 9.38 -10.25 -19.01
N ARG A 103 10.42 -9.43 -19.29
CA ARG A 103 11.70 -9.90 -19.83
C ARG A 103 12.72 -10.35 -18.79
N SER A 104 12.42 -10.20 -17.50
CA SER A 104 13.34 -10.58 -16.41
C SER A 104 13.56 -12.09 -16.36
N ASP A 105 14.61 -12.51 -15.67
CA ASP A 105 14.98 -13.91 -15.44
C ASP A 105 14.10 -14.61 -14.38
N ALA A 106 13.12 -13.91 -13.82
CA ALA A 106 12.17 -14.50 -12.88
C ALA A 106 11.46 -15.72 -13.51
N MET A 107 11.17 -16.72 -12.68
CA MET A 107 10.57 -17.98 -13.10
C MET A 107 9.29 -17.77 -13.91
N THR A 108 9.26 -18.27 -15.14
CA THR A 108 8.04 -18.28 -15.97
C THR A 108 7.07 -19.35 -15.49
N ILE A 109 5.83 -18.97 -15.24
CA ILE A 109 4.79 -19.86 -14.69
C ILE A 109 3.75 -20.18 -15.77
N LYS A 110 3.45 -21.46 -15.97
CA LYS A 110 2.35 -21.90 -16.81
C LYS A 110 1.01 -21.55 -16.16
N ARG A 111 -0.03 -21.25 -16.96
CA ARG A 111 -1.32 -20.78 -16.46
C ARG A 111 -1.97 -21.72 -15.43
N HIS A 112 -1.83 -23.03 -15.60
CA HIS A 112 -2.37 -24.05 -14.69
C HIS A 112 -1.55 -24.21 -13.39
N ALA A 113 -0.34 -23.65 -13.34
CA ALA A 113 0.56 -23.68 -12.18
C ALA A 113 0.61 -22.36 -11.42
N LEU A 114 -0.32 -21.43 -11.70
CA LEU A 114 -0.43 -20.16 -11.01
C LEU A 114 -0.65 -20.36 -9.51
N LYS A 115 0.09 -19.59 -8.71
CA LYS A 115 -0.08 -19.51 -7.26
C LYS A 115 -0.29 -18.05 -6.86
N PRO A 116 -1.01 -17.77 -5.75
CA PRO A 116 -1.12 -16.42 -5.22
C PRO A 116 0.26 -15.75 -5.10
N GLY A 117 0.34 -14.47 -5.51
CA GLY A 117 1.59 -13.73 -5.58
C GLY A 117 2.30 -13.74 -6.93
N ASP A 118 1.86 -14.54 -7.90
CA ASP A 118 2.40 -14.50 -9.26
C ASP A 118 1.98 -13.22 -10.00
N ALA A 119 2.90 -12.63 -10.76
CA ALA A 119 2.59 -11.53 -11.66
C ALA A 119 2.04 -12.08 -12.98
N VAL A 120 0.82 -11.71 -13.35
CA VAL A 120 0.14 -12.12 -14.58
C VAL A 120 0.21 -11.00 -15.62
N PHE A 121 0.59 -11.33 -16.85
CA PHE A 121 0.87 -10.38 -17.92
C PHE A 121 -0.14 -10.47 -19.06
N PHE A 122 -0.47 -9.30 -19.62
CA PHE A 122 -1.45 -9.18 -20.67
C PHE A 122 -0.96 -8.29 -21.81
N LYS A 123 -1.38 -8.62 -23.02
CA LYS A 123 -1.27 -7.71 -24.18
C LYS A 123 -2.25 -6.57 -24.00
N GLY A 124 -1.84 -5.34 -24.32
CA GLY A 124 -2.70 -4.17 -24.33
C GLY A 124 -2.93 -3.66 -25.75
N ASN A 125 -4.11 -3.10 -25.98
CA ASN A 125 -4.43 -2.23 -27.13
C ASN A 125 -4.08 -2.75 -28.52
N GLY A 126 -4.17 -4.05 -28.78
CA GLY A 126 -4.07 -4.62 -30.14
C GLY A 126 -2.66 -4.60 -30.78
N ARG A 127 -1.65 -4.03 -30.14
CA ARG A 127 -0.28 -3.93 -30.67
C ARG A 127 0.60 -5.17 -30.44
N GLY A 128 0.02 -6.26 -29.94
CA GLY A 128 0.75 -7.51 -29.72
C GLY A 128 1.76 -7.52 -28.58
N GLN A 129 2.13 -6.37 -28.03
CA GLN A 129 3.13 -6.24 -26.96
C GLN A 129 2.49 -6.35 -25.57
N VAL A 130 3.26 -6.91 -24.62
CA VAL A 130 2.87 -6.95 -23.20
C VAL A 130 2.94 -5.54 -22.64
N SER A 131 1.79 -5.03 -22.19
CA SER A 131 1.67 -3.66 -21.69
C SER A 131 0.92 -3.55 -20.36
N HIS A 132 0.43 -4.67 -19.82
CA HIS A 132 -0.30 -4.68 -18.56
C HIS A 132 0.13 -5.85 -17.68
N VAL A 133 0.07 -5.63 -16.35
CA VAL A 133 0.41 -6.61 -15.32
C VAL A 133 -0.55 -6.51 -14.15
N GLY A 134 -0.85 -7.63 -13.50
CA GLY A 134 -1.61 -7.73 -12.26
C GLY A 134 -1.01 -8.77 -11.32
N LEU A 135 -1.42 -8.75 -10.07
CA LEU A 135 -1.05 -9.71 -9.03
C LEU A 135 -2.12 -10.80 -8.95
N TYR A 136 -1.76 -12.05 -9.22
CA TYR A 136 -2.67 -13.18 -9.06
C TYR A 136 -2.92 -13.47 -7.58
N ILE A 137 -4.19 -13.65 -7.20
CA ILE A 137 -4.61 -13.84 -5.81
C ILE A 137 -5.30 -15.20 -5.56
N GLY A 138 -5.26 -16.09 -6.54
CA GLY A 138 -5.96 -17.38 -6.45
C GLY A 138 -7.30 -17.38 -7.17
N GLU A 139 -7.93 -18.57 -7.30
CA GLU A 139 -9.28 -18.74 -7.86
C GLU A 139 -9.51 -18.11 -9.24
N GLY A 140 -8.48 -18.02 -10.05
CA GLY A 140 -8.56 -17.36 -11.35
C GLY A 140 -8.73 -15.83 -11.29
N LYS A 141 -8.50 -15.21 -10.13
CA LYS A 141 -8.64 -13.76 -9.89
C LYS A 141 -7.29 -13.08 -9.78
N PHE A 142 -7.24 -11.79 -10.09
CA PHE A 142 -6.06 -10.95 -9.92
C PHE A 142 -6.44 -9.51 -9.56
N ILE A 143 -5.57 -8.84 -8.79
CA ILE A 143 -5.70 -7.41 -8.44
C ILE A 143 -4.75 -6.63 -9.33
N HIS A 144 -5.22 -5.49 -9.83
CA HIS A 144 -4.42 -4.62 -10.69
C HIS A 144 -4.90 -3.16 -10.66
N SER A 145 -4.03 -2.24 -11.06
CA SER A 145 -4.39 -0.86 -11.39
C SER A 145 -4.57 -0.74 -12.92
N PRO A 146 -5.82 -0.64 -13.43
CA PRO A 146 -6.09 -0.93 -14.84
C PRO A 146 -5.71 0.19 -15.82
N ARG A 147 -6.24 1.40 -15.64
CA ARG A 147 -6.05 2.55 -16.56
C ARG A 147 -6.64 3.84 -16.00
N THR A 148 -6.34 4.96 -16.62
CA THR A 148 -6.92 6.29 -16.31
C THR A 148 -8.45 6.24 -16.15
N GLY A 149 -8.95 6.90 -15.11
CA GLY A 149 -10.37 6.95 -14.77
C GLY A 149 -10.91 5.69 -14.08
N LYS A 150 -10.02 4.76 -13.70
CA LYS A 150 -10.36 3.57 -12.93
C LYS A 150 -9.51 3.51 -11.66
N THR A 151 -9.86 2.58 -10.79
CA THR A 151 -9.19 2.33 -9.51
C THR A 151 -8.60 0.94 -9.49
N VAL A 152 -7.71 0.66 -8.54
CA VAL A 152 -7.25 -0.69 -8.21
C VAL A 152 -8.47 -1.57 -7.94
N ARG A 153 -8.52 -2.73 -8.59
CA ARG A 153 -9.67 -3.63 -8.52
C ARG A 153 -9.30 -5.08 -8.77
N ILE A 154 -10.24 -5.97 -8.49
CA ILE A 154 -10.15 -7.39 -8.81
C ILE A 154 -10.84 -7.65 -10.16
N ASP A 155 -10.17 -8.39 -11.03
CA ASP A 155 -10.75 -8.94 -12.26
C ASP A 155 -10.48 -10.46 -12.35
N SER A 156 -11.20 -11.16 -13.24
CA SER A 156 -11.06 -12.61 -13.44
C SER A 156 -10.30 -12.95 -14.72
N LEU A 157 -9.41 -13.93 -14.65
CA LEU A 157 -8.74 -14.53 -15.83
C LEU A 157 -9.72 -15.24 -16.78
N SER A 158 -10.93 -15.58 -16.32
CA SER A 158 -12.00 -16.14 -17.15
C SER A 158 -12.79 -15.08 -17.93
N ASN A 159 -12.68 -13.79 -17.55
CA ASN A 159 -13.28 -12.70 -18.31
C ASN A 159 -12.78 -12.74 -19.77
N ARG A 160 -13.68 -12.58 -20.74
CA ARG A 160 -13.37 -12.67 -22.18
C ARG A 160 -12.20 -11.79 -22.62
N TYR A 161 -12.14 -10.55 -22.13
CA TYR A 161 -11.05 -9.62 -22.45
C TYR A 161 -9.71 -10.10 -21.88
N TRP A 162 -9.66 -10.45 -20.60
CA TRP A 162 -8.43 -10.86 -19.92
C TRP A 162 -7.94 -12.23 -20.41
N SER A 163 -8.86 -13.18 -20.64
CA SER A 163 -8.53 -14.50 -21.18
C SER A 163 -7.88 -14.41 -22.56
N LYS A 164 -8.43 -13.56 -23.46
CA LYS A 164 -7.91 -13.34 -24.83
C LYS A 164 -6.53 -12.66 -24.81
N ASN A 165 -6.28 -11.78 -23.87
CA ASN A 165 -5.07 -10.97 -23.80
C ASN A 165 -4.00 -11.53 -22.86
N TYR A 166 -4.28 -12.59 -22.12
CA TYR A 166 -3.30 -13.26 -21.27
C TYR A 166 -2.11 -13.76 -22.09
N THR A 167 -0.89 -13.50 -21.58
CA THR A 167 0.35 -13.86 -22.26
C THR A 167 1.11 -14.92 -21.47
N THR A 168 1.46 -14.61 -20.23
CA THR A 168 2.29 -15.45 -19.36
C THR A 168 2.16 -14.98 -17.91
N ALA A 169 2.86 -15.67 -17.01
CA ALA A 169 3.06 -15.19 -15.65
C ALA A 169 4.52 -15.38 -15.21
N LYS A 170 4.92 -14.60 -14.21
CA LYS A 170 6.23 -14.71 -13.59
C LYS A 170 6.12 -14.72 -12.08
N ARG A 171 6.99 -15.51 -11.42
CA ARG A 171 7.11 -15.56 -9.97
C ARG A 171 8.37 -14.85 -9.53
N PHE A 172 8.21 -13.79 -8.75
CA PHE A 172 9.29 -12.96 -8.21
C PHE A 172 9.66 -13.31 -6.77
N HIS A 173 8.89 -14.14 -6.11
CA HIS A 173 9.13 -14.61 -4.75
C HIS A 173 9.60 -16.07 -4.77
N SER A 174 10.44 -16.45 -3.78
CA SER A 174 10.76 -17.86 -3.55
C SER A 174 9.48 -18.59 -3.14
N ALA A 175 9.24 -19.78 -3.68
CA ALA A 175 8.23 -20.66 -3.11
C ALA A 175 8.70 -20.99 -1.68
N GLY A 176 7.96 -20.49 -0.66
CA GLY A 176 8.15 -20.92 0.71
C GLY A 176 7.71 -22.35 0.87
#